data_91868c9556016694f78eada36b28d3f6
#
_entry.id   91868c9556016694f78eada36b28d3f6
#
_cell.length_a   1.000
_cell.length_b   1.000
_cell.length_c   1.000
_cell.angle_alpha   90.00
_cell.angle_beta   90.00
_cell.angle_gamma   90.00
#
_symmetry.space_group_name_H-M   'P 1'
#
loop_
_entity.id
_entity.type
_entity.pdbx_description
1 polymer ?
#
loop_
_entity_poly.entity_id
_entity_poly.type
_entity_poly.pdbx_seq_one_letter_code
_entity_poly.pdbx_strand_id
1 'polypeptide(L)'
;MKKWIVSAAVSMALSAVVAVHAEEAKNAPAADNPVKVEMRLLNDAFKNLLVSLILNNPGAIEEPFHEVHRAKANTEKALEKGEIKLPKNSNKMKEFIHMDEQFHGKLEALIEASRKGDMKAVQDVTHKLLNGCVQCHNKFRN
;
A
#
# COMPACT_ATOMS: atom_id res chain seq x y z
N MET A 1 38.20 -69.40 -8.06
CA MET A 1 38.00 -68.96 -9.47
C MET A 1 36.73 -68.17 -9.55
N LYS A 2 36.84 -67.06 -10.26
CA LYS A 2 35.85 -66.07 -10.72
C LYS A 2 35.41 -64.99 -9.73
N LYS A 3 36.19 -63.93 -9.81
CA LYS A 3 35.82 -62.51 -9.56
C LYS A 3 34.71 -62.09 -10.50
N TRP A 4 33.73 -61.34 -10.04
CA TRP A 4 32.96 -60.45 -10.94
C TRP A 4 32.76 -59.11 -10.28
N ILE A 5 33.24 -58.14 -10.94
CA ILE A 5 33.18 -56.70 -10.79
C ILE A 5 31.76 -56.26 -11.11
N VAL A 6 31.17 -55.45 -10.24
CA VAL A 6 30.14 -54.48 -10.67
C VAL A 6 30.51 -53.14 -10.13
N SER A 7 31.11 -52.38 -11.03
CA SER A 7 31.42 -50.97 -10.81
C SER A 7 30.50 -50.12 -11.67
N ALA A 8 30.22 -48.93 -11.18
CA ALA A 8 29.71 -47.78 -11.92
C ALA A 8 28.24 -47.78 -12.38
N ALA A 9 27.39 -47.07 -11.65
CA ALA A 9 26.42 -46.11 -12.21
C ALA A 9 25.63 -45.42 -11.10
N VAL A 10 26.26 -44.52 -10.36
CA VAL A 10 25.49 -43.49 -9.60
C VAL A 10 26.29 -42.19 -9.69
N SER A 11 26.16 -41.49 -10.77
CA SER A 11 26.68 -40.11 -10.88
C SER A 11 26.04 -39.40 -12.09
N MET A 12 24.74 -39.16 -12.09
CA MET A 12 24.11 -38.23 -13.04
C MET A 12 22.64 -37.94 -12.65
N ALA A 13 22.43 -37.33 -11.51
CA ALA A 13 21.07 -36.84 -11.17
C ALA A 13 21.07 -35.56 -10.29
N LEU A 14 22.18 -34.85 -10.16
CA LEU A 14 22.23 -33.68 -9.25
C LEU A 14 22.30 -32.32 -9.95
N SER A 15 22.24 -32.27 -11.29
CA SER A 15 22.42 -30.99 -12.01
C SER A 15 21.14 -30.32 -12.49
N ALA A 16 19.97 -30.96 -12.38
CA ALA A 16 18.72 -30.42 -12.92
C ALA A 16 17.88 -29.61 -11.92
N VAL A 17 18.15 -29.70 -10.61
CA VAL A 17 17.32 -29.07 -9.58
C VAL A 17 17.65 -27.59 -9.38
N VAL A 18 18.86 -27.16 -9.71
CA VAL A 18 19.28 -25.75 -9.48
C VAL A 18 18.73 -24.78 -10.53
N ALA A 19 18.41 -25.25 -11.73
CA ALA A 19 17.93 -24.39 -12.83
C ALA A 19 16.44 -23.96 -12.64
N VAL A 20 15.60 -24.80 -12.02
CA VAL A 20 14.17 -24.52 -11.83
C VAL A 20 13.94 -23.41 -10.80
N HIS A 21 14.78 -23.32 -9.76
CA HIS A 21 14.65 -22.26 -8.74
C HIS A 21 15.11 -20.88 -9.22
N ALA A 22 15.96 -20.81 -10.24
CA ALA A 22 16.43 -19.54 -10.80
C ALA A 22 15.42 -18.90 -11.77
N GLU A 23 14.52 -19.70 -12.36
CA GLU A 23 13.49 -19.22 -13.29
C GLU A 23 12.24 -18.76 -12.58
N GLU A 24 11.87 -19.36 -11.44
CA GLU A 24 10.78 -18.89 -10.58
C GLU A 24 11.07 -17.50 -9.96
N ALA A 25 12.31 -17.20 -9.63
CA ALA A 25 12.70 -15.89 -9.10
C ALA A 25 12.60 -14.76 -10.12
N LYS A 26 12.60 -15.04 -11.42
CA LYS A 26 12.44 -14.04 -12.49
C LYS A 26 10.99 -13.70 -12.81
N ASN A 27 10.04 -14.54 -12.41
CA ASN A 27 8.60 -14.37 -12.66
C ASN A 27 7.80 -14.00 -11.41
N ALA A 28 8.46 -13.69 -10.29
CA ALA A 28 7.77 -13.10 -9.15
C ALA A 28 7.17 -11.75 -9.58
N PRO A 29 5.86 -11.50 -9.41
CA PRO A 29 5.27 -10.21 -9.74
C PRO A 29 6.03 -9.13 -8.97
N ALA A 30 6.46 -8.09 -9.68
CA ALA A 30 7.14 -6.96 -9.07
C ALA A 30 6.28 -6.47 -7.90
N ALA A 31 6.87 -6.35 -6.72
CA ALA A 31 6.15 -5.89 -5.54
C ALA A 31 5.42 -4.58 -5.88
N ASP A 32 4.12 -4.53 -5.59
CA ASP A 32 3.30 -3.36 -5.87
C ASP A 32 3.92 -2.12 -5.22
N ASN A 33 3.96 -1.02 -5.96
CA ASN A 33 4.43 0.26 -5.44
C ASN A 33 3.60 0.63 -4.19
N PRO A 34 4.23 0.85 -3.01
CA PRO A 34 3.53 1.10 -1.75
C PRO A 34 2.54 2.26 -1.82
N VAL A 35 2.86 3.35 -2.54
CA VAL A 35 1.92 4.46 -2.76
C VAL A 35 0.66 3.98 -3.50
N LYS A 36 0.79 3.10 -4.50
CA LYS A 36 -0.37 2.57 -5.21
C LYS A 36 -1.23 1.68 -4.32
N VAL A 37 -0.60 0.90 -3.44
CA VAL A 37 -1.32 0.08 -2.45
C VAL A 37 -2.13 0.98 -1.53
N GLU A 38 -1.50 1.98 -0.94
CA GLU A 38 -2.14 2.95 -0.06
C GLU A 38 -3.30 3.69 -0.75
N MET A 39 -3.10 4.16 -2.00
CA MET A 39 -4.16 4.82 -2.77
C MET A 39 -5.36 3.91 -3.07
N ARG A 40 -5.15 2.59 -3.28
CA ARG A 40 -6.27 1.64 -3.43
C ARG A 40 -7.05 1.48 -2.13
N LEU A 41 -6.35 1.32 -1.01
CA LEU A 41 -6.99 1.22 0.31
C LEU A 41 -7.76 2.49 0.67
N LEU A 42 -7.19 3.66 0.41
CA LEU A 42 -7.88 4.95 0.54
C LEU A 42 -9.15 5.01 -0.30
N ASN A 43 -9.09 4.61 -1.57
CA ASN A 43 -10.26 4.58 -2.44
C ASN A 43 -11.38 3.71 -1.86
N ASP A 44 -11.07 2.54 -1.34
CA ASP A 44 -12.07 1.62 -0.78
C ASP A 44 -12.61 2.12 0.57
N ALA A 45 -11.74 2.68 1.42
CA ALA A 45 -12.17 3.33 2.66
C ALA A 45 -13.09 4.53 2.41
N PHE A 46 -12.81 5.35 1.38
CA PHE A 46 -13.67 6.47 1.01
C PHE A 46 -15.02 6.05 0.44
N LYS A 47 -15.09 4.97 -0.34
CA LYS A 47 -16.38 4.40 -0.78
C LYS A 47 -17.24 4.01 0.43
N ASN A 48 -16.63 3.32 1.40
CA ASN A 48 -17.31 2.97 2.64
C ASN A 48 -17.74 4.20 3.44
N LEU A 49 -16.88 5.22 3.55
CA LEU A 49 -17.19 6.48 4.21
C LEU A 49 -18.41 7.18 3.59
N LEU A 50 -18.51 7.23 2.26
CA LEU A 50 -19.65 7.83 1.57
C LEU A 50 -20.95 7.07 1.86
N VAL A 51 -20.91 5.74 1.85
CA VAL A 51 -22.06 4.90 2.24
C VAL A 51 -22.44 5.17 3.71
N SER A 52 -21.46 5.24 4.61
CA SER A 52 -21.67 5.49 6.03
C SER A 52 -22.28 6.87 6.30
N LEU A 53 -21.86 7.88 5.55
CA LEU A 53 -22.47 9.22 5.61
C LEU A 53 -23.94 9.21 5.16
N ILE A 54 -24.24 8.56 4.02
CA ILE A 54 -25.61 8.47 3.48
C ILE A 54 -26.54 7.74 4.46
N LEU A 55 -26.04 6.67 5.09
CA LEU A 55 -26.82 5.85 6.02
C LEU A 55 -26.80 6.37 7.46
N ASN A 56 -26.12 7.48 7.73
CA ASN A 56 -25.90 8.02 9.09
C ASN A 56 -25.36 6.96 10.06
N ASN A 57 -24.34 6.18 9.61
CA ASN A 57 -23.74 5.08 10.36
C ASN A 57 -22.28 5.39 10.75
N PRO A 58 -22.02 6.11 11.87
CA PRO A 58 -20.67 6.45 12.28
C PRO A 58 -19.82 5.23 12.63
N GLY A 59 -20.42 4.16 13.15
CA GLY A 59 -19.70 2.96 13.59
C GLY A 59 -19.02 2.17 12.48
N ALA A 60 -19.38 2.39 11.21
CA ALA A 60 -18.78 1.71 10.06
C ALA A 60 -17.59 2.49 9.44
N ILE A 61 -17.23 3.66 9.97
CA ILE A 61 -16.26 4.56 9.33
C ILE A 61 -14.81 4.16 9.65
N GLU A 62 -14.52 3.84 10.90
CA GLU A 62 -13.15 3.69 11.40
C GLU A 62 -12.38 2.53 10.80
N GLU A 63 -12.97 1.32 10.80
CA GLU A 63 -12.29 0.06 10.48
C GLU A 63 -11.55 0.07 9.12
N PRO A 64 -12.14 0.55 8.01
CA PRO A 64 -11.44 0.60 6.72
C PRO A 64 -10.19 1.49 6.72
N PHE A 65 -10.11 2.49 7.60
CA PHE A 65 -8.95 3.38 7.69
C PHE A 65 -7.77 2.80 8.48
N HIS A 66 -7.96 1.74 9.26
CA HIS A 66 -6.84 1.05 9.91
C HIS A 66 -5.86 0.43 8.90
N GLU A 67 -6.37 -0.15 7.80
CA GLU A 67 -5.52 -0.67 6.72
C GLU A 67 -4.73 0.45 6.03
N VAL A 68 -5.35 1.61 5.85
CA VAL A 68 -4.70 2.79 5.27
C VAL A 68 -3.52 3.24 6.13
N HIS A 69 -3.68 3.32 7.45
CA HIS A 69 -2.59 3.67 8.37
C HIS A 69 -1.44 2.65 8.35
N ARG A 70 -1.74 1.36 8.22
CA ARG A 70 -0.70 0.34 8.05
C ARG A 70 0.06 0.49 6.73
N ALA A 71 -0.64 0.80 5.64
CA ALA A 71 -0.03 1.02 4.33
C ALA A 71 0.87 2.25 4.31
N LYS A 72 0.48 3.34 5.00
CA LYS A 72 1.30 4.56 5.16
C LYS A 72 2.71 4.25 5.67
N ALA A 73 2.84 3.41 6.69
CA ALA A 73 4.16 3.04 7.24
C ALA A 73 5.07 2.36 6.20
N ASN A 74 4.51 1.60 5.26
CA ASN A 74 5.28 1.00 4.16
C ASN A 74 5.66 2.05 3.12
N THR A 75 4.77 3.00 2.82
CA THR A 75 5.02 4.13 1.93
C THR A 75 6.17 4.98 2.48
N GLU A 76 6.13 5.35 3.76
CA GLU A 76 7.19 6.12 4.42
C GLU A 76 8.56 5.44 4.33
N LYS A 77 8.63 4.15 4.67
CA LYS A 77 9.87 3.37 4.55
C LYS A 77 10.44 3.35 3.13
N ALA A 78 9.58 3.20 2.13
CA ALA A 78 10.00 3.17 0.74
C ALA A 78 10.44 4.57 0.24
N LEU A 79 9.82 5.63 0.75
CA LEU A 79 10.25 7.01 0.50
C LEU A 79 11.63 7.30 1.11
N GLU A 80 11.86 6.92 2.36
CA GLU A 80 13.15 7.08 3.05
C GLU A 80 14.30 6.36 2.32
N LYS A 81 14.01 5.18 1.75
CA LYS A 81 14.97 4.40 0.97
C LYS A 81 15.15 4.91 -0.46
N GLY A 82 14.36 5.89 -0.92
CA GLY A 82 14.40 6.38 -2.29
C GLY A 82 13.87 5.37 -3.31
N GLU A 83 13.09 4.37 -2.89
CA GLU A 83 12.52 3.33 -3.75
C GLU A 83 11.30 3.82 -4.55
N ILE A 84 10.72 4.96 -4.16
CA ILE A 84 9.54 5.54 -4.80
C ILE A 84 9.94 6.70 -5.69
N LYS A 85 9.47 6.65 -6.95
CA LYS A 85 9.49 7.79 -7.87
C LYS A 85 8.07 8.28 -8.10
N LEU A 86 7.83 9.55 -7.82
CA LEU A 86 6.55 10.19 -8.12
C LEU A 86 6.44 10.44 -9.63
N PRO A 87 5.26 10.28 -10.23
CA PRO A 87 5.06 10.52 -11.66
C PRO A 87 5.40 11.97 -12.09
N LYS A 88 5.15 12.91 -11.19
CA LYS A 88 5.37 14.35 -11.41
C LYS A 88 6.04 14.99 -10.18
N ASN A 89 6.89 15.97 -10.38
CA ASN A 89 7.56 16.70 -9.30
C ASN A 89 8.35 15.82 -8.33
N SER A 90 9.02 14.77 -8.82
CA SER A 90 9.79 13.82 -7.99
C SER A 90 10.92 14.50 -7.19
N ASN A 91 11.38 15.69 -7.62
CA ASN A 91 12.33 16.52 -6.88
C ASN A 91 11.72 17.24 -5.66
N LYS A 92 10.39 17.20 -5.51
CA LYS A 92 9.65 17.80 -4.39
C LYS A 92 9.18 16.77 -3.36
N MET A 93 9.99 15.74 -3.13
CA MET A 93 9.63 14.64 -2.22
C MET A 93 9.28 15.12 -0.80
N LYS A 94 10.00 16.10 -0.25
CA LYS A 94 9.68 16.66 1.07
C LYS A 94 8.29 17.28 1.14
N GLU A 95 7.87 17.91 0.06
CA GLU A 95 6.53 18.50 -0.03
C GLU A 95 5.45 17.44 -0.15
N PHE A 96 5.72 16.35 -0.89
CA PHE A 96 4.84 15.18 -0.94
C PHE A 96 4.63 14.60 0.46
N ILE A 97 5.71 14.30 1.19
CA ILE A 97 5.65 13.76 2.55
C ILE A 97 4.83 14.69 3.47
N HIS A 98 5.09 15.99 3.43
CA HIS A 98 4.35 16.95 4.24
C HIS A 98 2.83 16.97 3.92
N MET A 99 2.46 16.89 2.65
CA MET A 99 1.05 16.81 2.25
C MET A 99 0.40 15.50 2.70
N ASP A 100 1.13 14.41 2.65
CA ASP A 100 0.69 13.10 3.12
C ASP A 100 0.45 13.09 4.65
N GLU A 101 1.40 13.61 5.42
CA GLU A 101 1.25 13.77 6.87
C GLU A 101 0.02 14.61 7.24
N GLN A 102 -0.17 15.74 6.57
CA GLN A 102 -1.35 16.58 6.79
C GLN A 102 -2.66 15.87 6.43
N PHE A 103 -2.64 15.04 5.41
CA PHE A 103 -3.80 14.25 5.00
C PHE A 103 -4.14 13.22 6.08
N HIS A 104 -3.16 12.45 6.56
CA HIS A 104 -3.35 11.47 7.62
C HIS A 104 -3.79 12.10 8.95
N GLY A 105 -3.30 13.27 9.31
CA GLY A 105 -3.81 14.01 10.48
C GLY A 105 -5.29 14.35 10.36
N LYS A 106 -5.79 14.61 9.14
CA LYS A 106 -7.24 14.80 8.92
C LYS A 106 -8.01 13.47 8.97
N LEU A 107 -7.42 12.34 8.55
CA LEU A 107 -8.05 11.03 8.72
C LEU A 107 -8.26 10.70 10.19
N GLU A 108 -7.29 11.00 11.05
CA GLU A 108 -7.46 10.82 12.49
C GLU A 108 -8.58 11.69 13.07
N ALA A 109 -8.67 12.95 12.63
CA ALA A 109 -9.78 13.81 13.02
C ALA A 109 -11.15 13.29 12.53
N LEU A 110 -11.21 12.65 11.37
CA LEU A 110 -12.40 11.97 10.85
C LEU A 110 -12.81 10.81 11.77
N ILE A 111 -11.87 9.95 12.13
CA ILE A 111 -12.09 8.80 13.01
C ILE A 111 -12.58 9.26 14.38
N GLU A 112 -11.95 10.28 14.94
CA GLU A 112 -12.36 10.83 16.24
C GLU A 112 -13.79 11.41 16.20
N ALA A 113 -14.15 12.11 15.12
CA ALA A 113 -15.52 12.60 14.92
C ALA A 113 -16.53 11.45 14.81
N SER A 114 -16.17 10.37 14.08
CA SER A 114 -17.02 9.18 13.93
C SER A 114 -17.25 8.46 15.26
N ARG A 115 -16.21 8.30 16.09
CA ARG A 115 -16.31 7.73 17.44
C ARG A 115 -17.26 8.50 18.35
N LYS A 116 -17.31 9.82 18.19
CA LYS A 116 -18.24 10.69 18.92
C LYS A 116 -19.66 10.70 18.36
N GLY A 117 -19.88 10.07 17.20
CA GLY A 117 -21.15 10.15 16.50
C GLY A 117 -21.45 11.52 15.89
N ASP A 118 -20.45 12.41 15.81
CA ASP A 118 -20.61 13.75 15.22
C ASP A 118 -20.54 13.68 13.68
N MET A 119 -21.66 13.29 13.09
CA MET A 119 -21.76 13.14 11.63
C MET A 119 -21.60 14.46 10.88
N LYS A 120 -21.88 15.60 11.52
CA LYS A 120 -21.60 16.89 10.91
C LYS A 120 -20.09 17.15 10.81
N ALA A 121 -19.34 16.90 11.88
CA ALA A 121 -17.88 16.99 11.83
C ALA A 121 -17.28 15.98 10.86
N VAL A 122 -17.80 14.74 10.79
CA VAL A 122 -17.41 13.74 9.78
C VAL A 122 -17.57 14.29 8.36
N GLN A 123 -18.72 14.90 8.04
CA GLN A 123 -18.96 15.51 6.74
C GLN A 123 -17.98 16.65 6.44
N ASP A 124 -17.78 17.56 7.39
CA ASP A 124 -16.88 18.70 7.22
C ASP A 124 -15.43 18.27 7.00
N VAL A 125 -14.96 17.25 7.73
CA VAL A 125 -13.61 16.68 7.53
C VAL A 125 -13.51 15.92 6.22
N THR A 126 -14.56 15.19 5.80
CA THR A 126 -14.60 14.50 4.50
C THR A 126 -14.38 15.48 3.35
N HIS A 127 -15.00 16.65 3.36
CA HIS A 127 -14.78 17.68 2.34
C HIS A 127 -13.31 18.15 2.30
N LYS A 128 -12.68 18.33 3.47
CA LYS A 128 -11.26 18.73 3.56
C LYS A 128 -10.33 17.63 3.02
N LEU A 129 -10.65 16.37 3.28
CA LEU A 129 -9.90 15.22 2.77
C LEU A 129 -10.02 15.12 1.25
N LEU A 130 -11.22 15.22 0.67
CA LEU A 130 -11.42 15.21 -0.79
C LEU A 130 -10.64 16.33 -1.47
N ASN A 131 -10.65 17.54 -0.90
CA ASN A 131 -9.83 18.64 -1.40
C ASN A 131 -8.33 18.31 -1.34
N GLY A 132 -7.87 17.65 -0.27
CA GLY A 132 -6.49 17.18 -0.13
C GLY A 132 -6.11 16.19 -1.22
N CYS A 133 -6.98 15.21 -1.53
CA CYS A 133 -6.77 14.27 -2.64
C CYS A 133 -6.56 14.99 -3.96
N VAL A 134 -7.43 15.94 -4.31
CA VAL A 134 -7.36 16.71 -5.55
C VAL A 134 -6.07 17.53 -5.62
N GLN A 135 -5.70 18.22 -4.54
CA GLN A 135 -4.48 19.05 -4.49
C GLN A 135 -3.21 18.20 -4.68
N CYS A 136 -3.11 17.07 -3.95
CA CYS A 136 -1.97 16.15 -4.07
C CYS A 136 -1.89 15.55 -5.47
N HIS A 137 -2.99 15.05 -6.02
CA HIS A 137 -3.03 14.46 -7.36
C HIS A 137 -2.68 15.46 -8.45
N ASN A 138 -3.18 16.69 -8.40
CA ASN A 138 -2.81 17.75 -9.36
C ASN A 138 -1.31 18.06 -9.34
N LYS A 139 -0.67 17.89 -8.19
CA LYS A 139 0.74 18.19 -8.02
C LYS A 139 1.66 17.03 -8.35
N PHE A 140 1.31 15.80 -7.97
CA PHE A 140 2.23 14.67 -7.99
C PHE A 140 1.82 13.51 -8.90
N ARG A 141 0.55 13.43 -9.35
CA ARG A 141 0.07 12.28 -10.11
C ARG A 141 0.08 12.50 -11.62
N ASN A 142 -0.44 13.63 -12.13
CA ASN A 142 -0.63 13.88 -13.57
C ASN A 142 -0.03 15.21 -14.04
#